data_5747f6b2f1f035d2a3ecae5db3c8ef27
#
_entry.id   5747f6b2f1f035d2a3ecae5db3c8ef27
#
_cell.length_a   1.000
_cell.length_b   1.000
_cell.length_c   1.000
_cell.angle_alpha   90.00
_cell.angle_beta   90.00
_cell.angle_gamma   90.00
#
_symmetry.space_group_name_H-M   'P 1'
#
loop_
_entity.id
_entity.type
_entity.pdbx_description
1 polymer ?
#
loop_
_entity_poly.entity_id
_entity_poly.type
_entity_poly.pdbx_seq_one_letter_code
_entity_poly.pdbx_strand_id
1 'polypeptide(L)'
;PGETMGLVGESGCGKSITTLAIMGLTDEDEHLSGEVLWEGRDLLKMSKKEWFGLRGTDIAMVYQDALSSLNPSMLISAQMKQLTKRGGTRSAEELLELVGLDPKRTLESYPHELSGGQRQRVLIAMALTRDPKLVICDEPTTALDVTVQKQVIKLLNDLQAKLGFAMIFVSHDLALVAE
;
A
#
# COMPACT_ATOMS: atom_id res chain seq x y z
N PRO A 1 6.67 10.80 -11.10
CA PRO A 1 7.49 10.39 -9.96
C PRO A 1 7.52 11.50 -8.91
N GLY A 2 7.45 11.14 -7.61
CA GLY A 2 7.53 12.10 -6.52
C GLY A 2 6.30 12.99 -6.30
N GLU A 3 5.19 12.74 -6.99
CA GLU A 3 3.94 13.48 -6.82
C GLU A 3 2.93 12.67 -6.00
N THR A 4 2.13 13.37 -5.20
CA THR A 4 0.97 12.80 -4.50
C THR A 4 -0.30 13.31 -5.14
N MET A 5 -1.20 12.38 -5.50
CA MET A 5 -2.55 12.67 -5.94
C MET A 5 -3.55 12.25 -4.87
N GLY A 6 -4.33 13.19 -4.36
CA GLY A 6 -5.43 12.90 -3.45
C GLY A 6 -6.71 12.54 -4.20
N LEU A 7 -7.29 11.37 -3.90
CA LEU A 7 -8.61 10.96 -4.36
C LEU A 7 -9.60 11.04 -3.20
N VAL A 8 -10.45 12.05 -3.21
CA VAL A 8 -11.36 12.35 -2.09
C VAL A 8 -12.80 12.22 -2.51
N GLY A 9 -13.65 11.74 -1.63
CA GLY A 9 -15.09 11.63 -1.85
C GLY A 9 -15.78 10.90 -0.70
N GLU A 10 -17.10 10.97 -0.67
CA GLU A 10 -17.91 10.29 0.35
C GLU A 10 -17.77 8.75 0.27
N SER A 11 -18.14 8.07 1.36
CA SER A 11 -18.17 6.60 1.36
C SER A 11 -19.14 6.09 0.30
N GLY A 12 -18.75 5.07 -0.47
CA GLY A 12 -19.58 4.49 -1.54
C GLY A 12 -19.55 5.23 -2.89
N CYS A 13 -18.80 6.34 -3.05
CA CYS A 13 -18.73 7.07 -4.32
C CYS A 13 -17.81 6.43 -5.38
N GLY A 14 -17.29 5.22 -5.13
CA GLY A 14 -16.49 4.47 -6.11
C GLY A 14 -14.98 4.62 -6.00
N LYS A 15 -14.43 5.27 -4.96
CA LYS A 15 -12.97 5.45 -4.79
C LYS A 15 -12.20 4.13 -4.80
N SER A 16 -12.60 3.18 -3.96
CA SER A 16 -11.94 1.87 -3.87
C SER A 16 -12.10 1.05 -5.15
N ILE A 17 -13.24 1.12 -5.82
CA ILE A 17 -13.42 0.47 -7.14
C ILE A 17 -12.46 1.08 -8.16
N THR A 18 -12.27 2.40 -8.16
CA THR A 18 -11.31 3.08 -9.03
C THR A 18 -9.88 2.58 -8.77
N THR A 19 -9.46 2.46 -7.51
CA THR A 19 -8.12 1.94 -7.17
C THR A 19 -7.97 0.47 -7.54
N LEU A 20 -9.00 -0.35 -7.35
CA LEU A 20 -9.02 -1.74 -7.78
C LEU A 20 -8.96 -1.86 -9.31
N ALA A 21 -9.64 -0.99 -10.05
CA ALA A 21 -9.55 -0.94 -11.51
C ALA A 21 -8.13 -0.60 -11.99
N ILE A 22 -7.48 0.41 -11.36
CA ILE A 22 -6.07 0.75 -11.61
C ILE A 22 -5.15 -0.45 -11.31
N MET A 23 -5.49 -1.28 -10.34
CA MET A 23 -4.74 -2.49 -9.97
C MET A 23 -5.14 -3.72 -10.80
N GLY A 24 -6.17 -3.65 -11.66
CA GLY A 24 -6.74 -4.79 -12.37
C GLY A 24 -7.27 -5.89 -11.44
N LEU A 25 -7.88 -5.47 -10.33
CA LEU A 25 -8.42 -6.34 -9.27
C LEU A 25 -9.95 -6.24 -9.15
N THR A 26 -10.62 -5.68 -10.16
CA THR A 26 -12.08 -5.66 -10.25
C THR A 26 -12.63 -7.05 -10.58
N ASP A 27 -13.87 -7.30 -10.20
CA ASP A 27 -14.55 -8.54 -10.56
C ASP A 27 -14.79 -8.66 -12.07
N GLU A 28 -14.89 -9.90 -12.58
CA GLU A 28 -15.05 -10.17 -14.03
C GLU A 28 -16.38 -9.64 -14.58
N ASP A 29 -17.37 -9.45 -13.71
CA ASP A 29 -18.71 -8.94 -14.07
C ASP A 29 -18.77 -7.39 -14.08
N GLU A 30 -17.72 -6.69 -13.65
CA GLU A 30 -17.69 -5.23 -13.64
C GLU A 30 -17.35 -4.66 -15.02
N HIS A 31 -18.24 -3.82 -15.56
CA HIS A 31 -18.02 -3.11 -16.80
C HIS A 31 -17.17 -1.85 -16.58
N LEU A 32 -15.89 -1.94 -16.93
CA LEU A 32 -14.98 -0.79 -16.93
C LEU A 32 -14.99 -0.12 -18.31
N SER A 33 -15.09 1.21 -18.33
CA SER A 33 -15.02 2.02 -19.55
C SER A 33 -13.99 3.16 -19.37
N GLY A 34 -13.41 3.61 -20.48
CA GLY A 34 -12.36 4.60 -20.48
C GLY A 34 -10.97 3.99 -20.68
N GLU A 35 -9.94 4.66 -20.19
CA GLU A 35 -8.56 4.18 -20.26
C GLU A 35 -7.79 4.56 -18.99
N VAL A 36 -6.83 3.73 -18.61
CA VAL A 36 -5.87 4.00 -17.53
C VAL A 36 -4.47 3.78 -18.11
N LEU A 37 -3.75 4.87 -18.36
CA LEU A 37 -2.44 4.80 -18.99
C LEU A 37 -1.32 4.71 -17.95
N TRP A 38 -0.52 3.66 -18.04
CA TRP A 38 0.72 3.46 -17.31
C TRP A 38 1.89 3.36 -18.28
N GLU A 39 2.78 4.34 -18.27
CA GLU A 39 3.93 4.41 -19.21
C GLU A 39 3.50 4.19 -20.68
N GLY A 40 2.36 4.77 -21.07
CA GLY A 40 1.79 4.67 -22.42
C GLY A 40 1.01 3.38 -22.72
N ARG A 41 0.87 2.47 -21.76
CA ARG A 41 0.07 1.24 -21.89
C ARG A 41 -1.24 1.36 -21.14
N ASP A 42 -2.34 0.95 -21.77
CA ASP A 42 -3.65 0.94 -21.14
C ASP A 42 -3.76 -0.27 -20.19
N LEU A 43 -3.82 0.01 -18.89
CA LEU A 43 -3.92 -1.01 -17.86
C LEU A 43 -5.21 -1.83 -17.95
N LEU A 44 -6.31 -1.23 -18.42
CA LEU A 44 -7.59 -1.92 -18.54
C LEU A 44 -7.58 -3.02 -19.62
N LYS A 45 -6.62 -2.97 -20.54
CA LYS A 45 -6.44 -3.96 -21.63
C LYS A 45 -5.36 -4.99 -21.34
N MET A 46 -4.74 -4.95 -20.16
CA MET A 46 -3.67 -5.87 -19.81
C MET A 46 -4.21 -7.26 -19.48
N SER A 47 -3.49 -8.27 -19.95
CA SER A 47 -3.72 -9.67 -19.58
C SER A 47 -3.34 -9.95 -18.12
N LYS A 48 -3.88 -11.03 -17.54
CA LYS A 48 -3.51 -11.49 -16.17
C LYS A 48 -1.99 -11.71 -16.03
N LYS A 49 -1.31 -12.15 -17.09
CA LYS A 49 0.14 -12.37 -17.10
C LYS A 49 0.94 -11.06 -17.04
N GLU A 50 0.51 -10.04 -17.76
CA GLU A 50 1.14 -8.72 -17.72
C GLU A 50 0.94 -8.06 -16.36
N TRP A 51 -0.24 -8.18 -15.79
CA TRP A 51 -0.54 -7.72 -14.43
C TRP A 51 0.34 -8.39 -13.37
N PHE A 52 0.63 -9.68 -13.51
CA PHE A 52 1.51 -10.39 -12.59
C PHE A 52 2.94 -9.80 -12.56
N GLY A 53 3.41 -9.26 -13.69
CA GLY A 53 4.70 -8.56 -13.77
C GLY A 53 4.69 -7.13 -13.20
N LEU A 54 3.51 -6.49 -13.11
CA LEU A 54 3.37 -5.09 -12.71
C LEU A 54 3.04 -4.93 -11.22
N ARG A 55 2.13 -5.79 -10.70
CA ARG A 55 1.69 -5.74 -9.31
C ARG A 55 2.81 -6.10 -8.35
N GLY A 56 2.98 -5.27 -7.33
CA GLY A 56 4.01 -5.42 -6.31
C GLY A 56 5.43 -5.19 -6.82
N THR A 57 5.62 -4.90 -8.11
CA THR A 57 6.90 -4.50 -8.71
C THR A 57 6.89 -3.00 -8.99
N ASP A 58 6.09 -2.56 -9.96
CA ASP A 58 6.00 -1.15 -10.33
C ASP A 58 4.86 -0.43 -9.59
N ILE A 59 3.76 -1.13 -9.33
CA ILE A 59 2.60 -0.59 -8.61
C ILE A 59 2.32 -1.46 -7.38
N ALA A 60 2.33 -0.84 -6.21
CA ALA A 60 1.98 -1.47 -4.94
C ALA A 60 0.73 -0.82 -4.34
N MET A 61 0.04 -1.56 -3.48
CA MET A 61 -1.15 -1.08 -2.78
C MET A 61 -1.06 -1.33 -1.29
N VAL A 62 -1.44 -0.33 -0.52
CA VAL A 62 -1.65 -0.40 0.93
C VAL A 62 -3.15 -0.33 1.16
N TYR A 63 -3.71 -1.41 1.67
CA TYR A 63 -5.16 -1.56 1.89
C TYR A 63 -5.62 -0.92 3.19
N GLN A 64 -6.92 -0.61 3.25
CA GLN A 64 -7.60 0.03 4.38
C GLN A 64 -7.48 -0.77 5.68
N ASP A 65 -7.66 -2.10 5.63
CA ASP A 65 -7.68 -2.95 6.81
C ASP A 65 -6.37 -3.74 6.95
N ALA A 66 -5.50 -3.24 7.84
CA ALA A 66 -4.25 -3.91 8.16
C ALA A 66 -4.43 -5.26 8.87
N LEU A 67 -5.56 -5.47 9.56
CA LEU A 67 -5.79 -6.72 10.28
C LEU A 67 -6.14 -7.86 9.33
N SER A 68 -7.00 -7.60 8.35
CA SER A 68 -7.38 -8.60 7.33
C SER A 68 -6.29 -8.84 6.28
N SER A 69 -5.39 -7.86 6.07
CA SER A 69 -4.32 -7.95 5.08
C SER A 69 -3.12 -8.78 5.55
N LEU A 70 -2.94 -8.95 6.86
CA LEU A 70 -1.90 -9.78 7.44
C LEU A 70 -2.46 -11.16 7.83
N ASN A 71 -1.71 -12.23 7.55
CA ASN A 71 -2.10 -13.56 7.98
C ASN A 71 -1.94 -13.68 9.51
N PRO A 72 -3.04 -13.84 10.30
CA PRO A 72 -2.97 -13.82 11.76
C PRO A 72 -2.21 -15.02 12.35
N SER A 73 -2.09 -16.12 11.60
CA SER A 73 -1.44 -17.36 12.03
C SER A 73 0.04 -17.44 11.67
N MET A 74 0.59 -16.39 11.06
CA MET A 74 1.99 -16.37 10.64
C MET A 74 2.76 -15.21 11.29
N LEU A 75 3.99 -15.49 11.73
CA LEU A 75 4.94 -14.45 12.16
C LEU A 75 5.18 -13.43 11.04
N ILE A 76 5.42 -12.18 11.41
CA ILE A 76 5.76 -11.11 10.45
C ILE A 76 7.00 -11.49 9.65
N SER A 77 8.00 -12.11 10.26
CA SER A 77 9.20 -12.61 9.57
C SER A 77 8.88 -13.57 8.42
N ALA A 78 7.95 -14.50 8.64
CA ALA A 78 7.56 -15.48 7.63
C ALA A 78 6.83 -14.80 6.44
N GLN A 79 5.95 -13.84 6.73
CA GLN A 79 5.21 -13.08 5.72
C GLN A 79 6.15 -12.19 4.89
N MET A 80 7.05 -11.44 5.53
CA MET A 80 8.03 -10.60 4.83
C MET A 80 9.01 -11.44 3.99
N LYS A 81 9.45 -12.59 4.50
CA LYS A 81 10.32 -13.51 3.76
C LYS A 81 9.68 -14.02 2.47
N GLN A 82 8.36 -14.21 2.43
CA GLN A 82 7.66 -14.61 1.20
C GLN A 82 7.74 -13.51 0.13
N LEU A 83 7.66 -12.24 0.55
CA LEU A 83 7.73 -11.10 -0.36
C LEU A 83 9.16 -10.84 -0.85
N THR A 84 10.15 -10.83 0.07
CA THR A 84 11.54 -10.57 -0.28
C THR A 84 12.12 -11.64 -1.21
N LYS A 85 11.73 -12.92 -1.04
CA LYS A 85 12.12 -14.00 -1.95
C LYS A 85 11.61 -13.83 -3.39
N ARG A 86 10.56 -13.06 -3.61
CA ARG A 86 9.99 -12.78 -4.94
C ARG A 86 10.67 -11.62 -5.67
N GLY A 87 11.85 -11.19 -5.23
CA GLY A 87 12.64 -10.13 -5.86
C GLY A 87 12.66 -8.82 -5.07
N GLY A 88 12.63 -8.90 -3.74
CA GLY A 88 12.82 -7.73 -2.89
C GLY A 88 14.22 -7.12 -3.04
N THR A 89 14.30 -5.79 -3.02
CA THR A 89 15.54 -5.02 -3.15
C THR A 89 16.18 -4.72 -1.79
N ARG A 90 15.38 -4.85 -0.70
CA ARG A 90 15.80 -4.61 0.69
C ARG A 90 15.52 -5.81 1.57
N SER A 91 16.26 -5.93 2.66
CA SER A 91 15.98 -6.93 3.69
C SER A 91 14.70 -6.57 4.48
N ALA A 92 14.15 -7.55 5.20
CA ALA A 92 12.99 -7.30 6.07
C ALA A 92 13.34 -6.33 7.19
N GLU A 93 14.56 -6.42 7.72
CA GLU A 93 15.09 -5.55 8.76
C GLU A 93 15.18 -4.11 8.28
N GLU A 94 15.79 -3.86 7.11
CA GLU A 94 15.89 -2.52 6.50
C GLU A 94 14.52 -1.91 6.24
N LEU A 95 13.54 -2.70 5.77
CA LEU A 95 12.18 -2.24 5.53
C LEU A 95 11.46 -1.84 6.82
N LEU A 96 11.65 -2.60 7.92
CA LEU A 96 11.06 -2.28 9.21
C LEU A 96 11.69 -1.05 9.85
N GLU A 97 13.02 -0.89 9.76
CA GLU A 97 13.72 0.32 10.19
C GLU A 97 13.22 1.55 9.42
N LEU A 98 13.00 1.40 8.10
CA LEU A 98 12.51 2.47 7.24
C LEU A 98 11.15 3.02 7.68
N VAL A 99 10.29 2.16 8.22
CA VAL A 99 8.97 2.55 8.75
C VAL A 99 8.99 2.84 10.27
N GLY A 100 10.16 2.89 10.88
CA GLY A 100 10.35 3.23 12.29
C GLY A 100 9.86 2.16 13.28
N LEU A 101 10.01 0.89 12.91
CA LEU A 101 9.74 -0.27 13.78
C LEU A 101 11.05 -0.95 14.17
N ASP A 102 11.10 -1.48 15.41
CA ASP A 102 12.18 -2.36 15.85
C ASP A 102 12.12 -3.68 15.08
N PRO A 103 13.14 -4.01 14.25
CA PRO A 103 13.09 -5.19 13.39
C PRO A 103 13.01 -6.48 14.19
N LYS A 104 13.87 -6.63 15.22
CA LYS A 104 13.96 -7.87 16.00
C LYS A 104 12.63 -8.21 16.64
N ARG A 105 12.06 -7.25 17.37
CA ARG A 105 10.78 -7.42 18.04
C ARG A 105 9.64 -7.67 17.04
N THR A 106 9.60 -6.90 15.96
CA THR A 106 8.51 -6.98 14.98
C THR A 106 8.54 -8.29 14.20
N LEU A 107 9.71 -8.75 13.77
CA LEU A 107 9.86 -10.01 13.03
C LEU A 107 9.47 -11.24 13.84
N GLU A 108 9.64 -11.23 15.15
CA GLU A 108 9.28 -12.29 16.07
C GLU A 108 7.82 -12.22 16.55
N SER A 109 7.05 -11.21 16.12
CA SER A 109 5.65 -11.00 16.51
C SER A 109 4.67 -11.57 15.50
N TYR A 110 3.49 -11.97 16.01
CA TYR A 110 2.29 -12.19 15.20
C TYR A 110 1.53 -10.89 15.01
N PRO A 111 0.68 -10.76 13.97
CA PRO A 111 -0.09 -9.53 13.73
C PRO A 111 -0.93 -9.07 14.93
N HIS A 112 -1.52 -9.99 15.68
CA HIS A 112 -2.36 -9.66 16.84
C HIS A 112 -1.57 -9.09 18.04
N GLU A 113 -0.25 -9.29 18.09
CA GLU A 113 0.64 -8.73 19.12
C GLU A 113 1.07 -7.30 18.84
N LEU A 114 0.79 -6.79 17.62
CA LEU A 114 1.11 -5.45 17.19
C LEU A 114 -0.09 -4.51 17.36
N SER A 115 0.17 -3.24 17.69
CA SER A 115 -0.86 -2.19 17.66
C SER A 115 -1.36 -1.94 16.22
N GLY A 116 -2.51 -1.27 16.06
CA GLY A 116 -3.05 -0.91 14.76
C GLY A 116 -2.05 -0.11 13.91
N GLY A 117 -1.41 0.90 14.50
CA GLY A 117 -0.39 1.69 13.81
C GLY A 117 0.87 0.89 13.45
N GLN A 118 1.28 -0.07 14.28
CA GLN A 118 2.40 -0.95 13.96
C GLN A 118 2.05 -1.88 12.79
N ARG A 119 0.85 -2.49 12.79
CA ARG A 119 0.37 -3.31 11.67
C ARG A 119 0.35 -2.52 10.36
N GLN A 120 -0.16 -1.28 10.41
CA GLN A 120 -0.18 -0.41 9.23
C GLN A 120 1.22 -0.11 8.71
N ARG A 121 2.19 0.16 9.60
CA ARG A 121 3.59 0.36 9.21
C ARG A 121 4.21 -0.89 8.61
N VAL A 122 3.89 -2.08 9.11
CA VAL A 122 4.31 -3.37 8.51
C VAL A 122 3.76 -3.51 7.08
N LEU A 123 2.48 -3.18 6.83
CA LEU A 123 1.92 -3.21 5.48
C LEU A 123 2.59 -2.23 4.53
N ILE A 124 2.90 -1.02 5.01
CA ILE A 124 3.67 -0.04 4.22
C ILE A 124 5.06 -0.60 3.89
N ALA A 125 5.76 -1.19 4.86
CA ALA A 125 7.05 -1.85 4.63
C ALA A 125 6.95 -2.97 3.58
N MET A 126 5.92 -3.80 3.66
CA MET A 126 5.66 -4.87 2.69
C MET A 126 5.40 -4.33 1.27
N ALA A 127 4.63 -3.24 1.15
CA ALA A 127 4.37 -2.59 -0.14
C ALA A 127 5.66 -2.05 -0.80
N LEU A 128 6.63 -1.62 -0.01
CA LEU A 128 7.90 -1.05 -0.48
C LEU A 128 8.99 -2.09 -0.77
N THR A 129 8.69 -3.39 -0.66
CA THR A 129 9.68 -4.48 -0.78
C THR A 129 10.44 -4.47 -2.12
N ARG A 130 9.82 -4.00 -3.19
CA ARG A 130 10.38 -4.02 -4.56
C ARG A 130 10.61 -2.64 -5.15
N ASP A 131 10.69 -1.61 -4.34
CA ASP A 131 10.84 -0.20 -4.78
C ASP A 131 9.83 0.21 -5.85
N PRO A 132 8.51 0.15 -5.57
CA PRO A 132 7.49 0.48 -6.54
C PRO A 132 7.61 1.94 -7.02
N LYS A 133 7.25 2.19 -8.27
CA LYS A 133 7.15 3.54 -8.84
C LYS A 133 5.88 4.28 -8.39
N LEU A 134 4.82 3.51 -8.10
CA LEU A 134 3.53 4.01 -7.62
C LEU A 134 3.07 3.22 -6.40
N VAL A 135 2.68 3.92 -5.35
CA VAL A 135 2.01 3.35 -4.17
C VAL A 135 0.59 3.91 -4.09
N ILE A 136 -0.39 3.03 -4.08
CA ILE A 136 -1.80 3.38 -3.89
C ILE A 136 -2.14 3.11 -2.42
N CYS A 137 -2.54 4.13 -1.68
CA CYS A 137 -2.97 4.04 -0.30
C CYS A 137 -4.49 4.21 -0.24
N ASP A 138 -5.22 3.10 -0.13
CA ASP A 138 -6.68 3.11 -0.06
C ASP A 138 -7.14 3.19 1.39
N GLU A 139 -7.52 4.39 1.82
CA GLU A 139 -7.95 4.73 3.18
C GLU A 139 -7.03 4.14 4.28
N PRO A 140 -5.71 4.35 4.22
CA PRO A 140 -4.74 3.60 5.01
C PRO A 140 -4.80 3.92 6.52
N THR A 141 -5.66 4.83 6.94
CA THR A 141 -5.73 5.32 8.32
C THR A 141 -7.11 5.23 8.95
N THR A 142 -8.13 4.74 8.23
CA THR A 142 -9.55 4.78 8.67
C THR A 142 -9.80 4.03 9.98
N ALA A 143 -9.07 2.95 10.27
CA ALA A 143 -9.21 2.16 11.50
C ALA A 143 -8.28 2.61 12.65
N LEU A 144 -7.64 3.79 12.52
CA LEU A 144 -6.67 4.30 13.49
C LEU A 144 -7.22 5.54 14.22
N ASP A 145 -6.75 5.78 15.45
CA ASP A 145 -7.02 7.02 16.15
C ASP A 145 -6.30 8.21 15.47
N VAL A 146 -6.81 9.44 15.71
CA VAL A 146 -6.35 10.66 15.03
C VAL A 146 -4.84 10.90 15.17
N THR A 147 -4.26 10.58 16.31
CA THR A 147 -2.82 10.78 16.56
C THR A 147 -2.00 9.82 15.71
N VAL A 148 -2.40 8.55 15.66
CA VAL A 148 -1.73 7.52 14.86
C VAL A 148 -1.94 7.77 13.37
N GLN A 149 -3.12 8.25 12.96
CA GLN A 149 -3.37 8.68 11.56
C GLN A 149 -2.33 9.69 11.09
N LYS A 150 -2.13 10.77 11.85
CA LYS A 150 -1.13 11.80 11.51
C LYS A 150 0.29 11.24 11.43
N GLN A 151 0.65 10.33 12.31
CA GLN A 151 1.96 9.67 12.27
C GLN A 151 2.16 8.81 11.02
N VAL A 152 1.10 8.10 10.58
CA VAL A 152 1.16 7.26 9.37
C VAL A 152 1.22 8.13 8.11
N ILE A 153 0.46 9.22 8.04
CA ILE A 153 0.51 10.17 6.91
C ILE A 153 1.90 10.81 6.81
N LYS A 154 2.42 11.33 7.94
CA LYS A 154 3.77 11.87 7.98
C LYS A 154 4.81 10.85 7.51
N LEU A 155 4.71 9.61 7.98
CA LEU A 155 5.60 8.52 7.53
C LEU A 155 5.51 8.32 6.01
N LEU A 156 4.31 8.27 5.42
CA LEU A 156 4.14 8.10 3.98
C LEU A 156 4.77 9.25 3.19
N ASN A 157 4.60 10.49 3.65
CA ASN A 157 5.20 11.66 3.02
C ASN A 157 6.73 11.64 3.12
N ASP A 158 7.28 11.30 4.29
CA ASP A 158 8.73 11.17 4.50
C ASP A 158 9.33 10.05 3.61
N LEU A 159 8.62 8.93 3.48
CA LEU A 159 9.02 7.81 2.61
C LEU A 159 8.97 8.18 1.13
N GLN A 160 7.92 8.88 0.70
CA GLN A 160 7.78 9.36 -0.66
C GLN A 160 8.92 10.33 -1.01
N ALA A 161 9.20 11.31 -0.15
CA ALA A 161 10.30 12.25 -0.34
C ALA A 161 11.66 11.54 -0.42
N LYS A 162 11.86 10.48 0.38
CA LYS A 162 13.12 9.74 0.45
C LYS A 162 13.31 8.77 -0.72
N LEU A 163 12.24 8.09 -1.16
CA LEU A 163 12.28 7.00 -2.14
C LEU A 163 11.85 7.43 -3.55
N GLY A 164 11.14 8.55 -3.69
CA GLY A 164 10.77 9.15 -4.98
C GLY A 164 9.62 8.47 -5.71
N PHE A 165 8.84 7.58 -5.07
CA PHE A 165 7.66 6.99 -5.70
C PHE A 165 6.53 8.02 -5.86
N ALA A 166 5.64 7.82 -6.83
CA ALA A 166 4.38 8.53 -6.91
C ALA A 166 3.37 7.91 -5.95
N MET A 167 2.45 8.70 -5.39
CA MET A 167 1.44 8.21 -4.46
C MET A 167 0.03 8.62 -4.88
N ILE A 168 -0.92 7.68 -4.86
CA ILE A 168 -2.35 7.96 -4.87
C ILE A 168 -2.85 7.73 -3.45
N PHE A 169 -3.32 8.80 -2.81
CA PHE A 169 -3.85 8.74 -1.46
C PHE A 169 -5.37 8.89 -1.49
N VAL A 170 -6.06 7.82 -1.13
CA VAL A 170 -7.53 7.80 -1.09
C VAL A 170 -8.00 8.05 0.33
N SER A 171 -8.91 9.01 0.50
CA SER A 171 -9.51 9.34 1.79
C SER A 171 -10.94 9.85 1.61
N HIS A 172 -11.75 9.71 2.64
CA HIS A 172 -13.02 10.42 2.78
C HIS A 172 -12.85 11.75 3.54
N ASP A 173 -11.68 12.01 4.11
CA ASP A 173 -11.36 13.24 4.86
C ASP A 173 -10.43 14.15 4.06
N LEU A 174 -10.98 15.31 3.64
CA LEU A 174 -10.24 16.34 2.91
C LEU A 174 -9.09 16.94 3.72
N ALA A 175 -9.22 17.03 5.05
CA ALA A 175 -8.19 17.61 5.89
C ALA A 175 -6.91 16.76 5.89
N LEU A 176 -7.05 15.43 5.80
CA LEU A 176 -5.92 14.51 5.75
C LEU A 176 -5.16 14.54 4.42
N VAL A 177 -5.82 14.97 3.35
CA VAL A 177 -5.20 15.03 2.00
C VAL A 177 -4.47 16.37 1.78
N ALA A 178 -4.81 17.39 2.58
CA ALA A 178 -4.21 18.72 2.50
C ALA A 178 -2.93 18.88 3.33
N GLU A 179 -2.61 17.91 4.22
CA GLU A 179 -1.35 17.84 4.99
C GLU A 179 -0.22 17.16 4.17
#